data_0246f3ed41e7cc702b8cccb78a9f2452
#
_entry.id   0246f3ed41e7cc702b8cccb78a9f2452
#
_cell.length_a   1.000
_cell.length_b   1.000
_cell.length_c   1.000
_cell.angle_alpha   90.00
_cell.angle_beta   90.00
_cell.angle_gamma   90.00
#
_symmetry.space_group_name_H-M   'P 1'
#
loop_
_entity.id
_entity.type
_entity.pdbx_description
1 polymer ?
#
loop_
_entity_poly.entity_id
_entity_poly.type
_entity_poly.pdbx_seq_one_letter_code
_entity_poly.pdbx_strand_id
1 'polypeptide(L)'
;MCIRDSDDSVHQYNISEDLLQINTTFGVKAARRWYYSVNAQFKTQLLNNYKKNSHSLAAAMLSPGELNVGVGMTYTYQNPRKTVDFNASIAPLSYNLKTCTNDKIDPTQFGIKEGHTTVSQYGSSAELTLKWKLCYNIEYFSRLFLFTNYEYLQGDWEHTIDFHINRFLTTKIYAHLRYDSQAPTVADTKWRHWQLKEILSIGFSYQFKVGL
;
A
#
# COMPACT_ATOMS: atom_id res chain seq x y z
N MET A 1 11.55 -29.95 44.33
CA MET A 1 12.36 -28.99 43.55
C MET A 1 11.46 -28.47 42.45
N CYS A 2 10.72 -27.40 42.74
CA CYS A 2 9.81 -26.79 41.77
C CYS A 2 10.63 -25.84 40.88
N ILE A 3 10.77 -26.18 39.61
CA ILE A 3 11.25 -25.27 38.59
C ILE A 3 10.05 -24.37 38.24
N ARG A 4 10.10 -23.15 38.71
CA ARG A 4 9.15 -22.09 38.33
C ARG A 4 9.70 -21.47 37.05
N ASP A 5 9.25 -21.96 35.90
CA ASP A 5 9.43 -21.24 34.66
C ASP A 5 8.59 -19.95 34.75
N SER A 6 9.28 -18.86 34.97
CA SER A 6 8.72 -17.53 34.81
C SER A 6 8.66 -17.22 33.31
N ASP A 7 7.64 -17.74 32.67
CA ASP A 7 7.27 -17.34 31.32
C ASP A 7 6.58 -15.96 31.43
N ASP A 8 7.39 -14.91 31.49
CA ASP A 8 6.94 -13.54 31.31
C ASP A 8 6.60 -13.36 29.81
N SER A 9 5.60 -14.12 29.34
CA SER A 9 4.98 -13.87 28.06
C SER A 9 4.16 -12.59 28.21
N VAL A 10 4.79 -11.46 27.88
CA VAL A 10 4.09 -10.21 27.68
C VAL A 10 3.14 -10.46 26.52
N HIS A 11 1.86 -10.64 26.82
CA HIS A 11 0.79 -10.66 25.82
C HIS A 11 0.69 -9.29 25.16
N GLN A 12 1.61 -9.01 24.25
CA GLN A 12 1.61 -7.80 23.46
C GLN A 12 0.74 -8.06 22.24
N TYR A 13 -0.34 -7.28 22.08
CA TYR A 13 -1.14 -7.30 20.87
C TYR A 13 -0.27 -6.84 19.70
N ASN A 14 0.18 -7.78 18.91
CA ASN A 14 0.87 -7.48 17.66
C ASN A 14 -0.18 -7.12 16.62
N ILE A 15 -0.24 -5.84 16.25
CA ILE A 15 -1.05 -5.37 15.14
C ILE A 15 -0.39 -5.90 13.87
N SER A 16 -1.09 -6.77 13.14
CA SER A 16 -0.54 -7.37 11.92
C SER A 16 -0.58 -6.40 10.73
N GLU A 17 -1.53 -5.47 10.75
CA GLU A 17 -1.68 -4.42 9.73
C GLU A 17 -2.33 -3.18 10.32
N ASP A 18 -1.67 -2.07 10.07
CA ASP A 18 -2.16 -0.74 10.36
C ASP A 18 -1.62 0.20 9.28
N LEU A 19 -2.40 0.38 8.23
CA LEU A 19 -2.03 1.22 7.11
C LEU A 19 -3.19 2.15 6.74
N LEU A 20 -3.00 3.46 6.96
CA LEU A 20 -3.84 4.48 6.37
C LEU A 20 -3.26 4.87 5.01
N GLN A 21 -4.03 4.66 3.96
CA GLN A 21 -3.67 5.08 2.61
C GLN A 21 -4.78 5.95 2.02
N ILE A 22 -4.40 7.16 1.60
CA ILE A 22 -5.27 8.11 0.93
C ILE A 22 -4.73 8.36 -0.46
N ASN A 23 -5.53 8.09 -1.48
CA ASN A 23 -5.21 8.36 -2.87
C ASN A 23 -6.20 9.39 -3.42
N THR A 24 -5.68 10.45 -4.01
CA THR A 24 -6.48 11.53 -4.61
C THR A 24 -5.95 11.82 -5.99
N THR A 25 -6.85 11.94 -6.96
CA THR A 25 -6.52 12.37 -8.31
C THR A 25 -7.41 13.53 -8.70
N PHE A 26 -6.81 14.65 -9.05
CA PHE A 26 -7.48 15.78 -9.66
C PHE A 26 -7.12 15.82 -11.14
N GLY A 27 -8.14 15.85 -12.01
CA GLY A 27 -7.92 15.80 -13.46
C GLY A 27 -8.75 16.81 -14.23
N VAL A 28 -8.14 17.45 -15.22
CA VAL A 28 -8.79 18.31 -16.20
C VAL A 28 -8.78 17.61 -17.54
N LYS A 29 -9.94 17.54 -18.20
CA LYS A 29 -10.09 16.84 -19.48
C LYS A 29 -9.22 17.47 -20.56
N ALA A 30 -8.30 16.69 -21.14
CA ALA A 30 -7.45 17.10 -22.24
C ALA A 30 -8.00 16.63 -23.60
N ALA A 31 -8.44 15.37 -23.69
CA ALA A 31 -8.99 14.78 -24.90
C ALA A 31 -10.03 13.70 -24.54
N ARG A 32 -10.52 12.92 -25.51
CA ARG A 32 -11.65 11.97 -25.36
C ARG A 32 -11.54 11.06 -24.12
N ARG A 33 -10.32 10.56 -23.78
CA ARG A 33 -10.04 9.64 -22.68
C ARG A 33 -8.82 10.05 -21.88
N TRP A 34 -8.24 11.20 -22.18
CA TRP A 34 -7.04 11.73 -21.59
C TRP A 34 -7.35 12.93 -20.70
N TYR A 35 -6.71 12.97 -19.55
CA TYR A 35 -6.82 14.02 -18.56
C TYR A 35 -5.43 14.49 -18.17
N TYR A 36 -5.21 15.80 -18.09
CA TYR A 36 -4.09 16.33 -17.30
C TYR A 36 -4.42 16.08 -15.83
N SER A 37 -3.53 15.45 -15.11
CA SER A 37 -3.82 15.02 -13.75
C SER A 37 -2.73 15.38 -12.76
N VAL A 38 -3.16 15.67 -11.53
CA VAL A 38 -2.32 15.75 -10.35
C VAL A 38 -2.76 14.60 -9.44
N ASN A 39 -1.83 13.69 -9.19
CA ASN A 39 -2.07 12.53 -8.34
C ASN A 39 -1.37 12.77 -7.01
N ALA A 40 -2.06 12.54 -5.90
CA ALA A 40 -1.48 12.59 -4.57
C ALA A 40 -1.79 11.28 -3.84
N GLN A 41 -0.76 10.65 -3.32
CA GLN A 41 -0.86 9.45 -2.50
C GLN A 41 -0.18 9.71 -1.16
N PHE A 42 -0.92 9.47 -0.09
CA PHE A 42 -0.40 9.55 1.26
C PHE A 42 -0.57 8.20 1.93
N LYS A 43 0.51 7.68 2.53
CA LYS A 43 0.54 6.44 3.29
C LYS A 43 1.14 6.71 4.67
N THR A 44 0.51 6.20 5.71
CA THR A 44 1.06 6.22 7.07
C THR A 44 0.48 5.09 7.91
N GLN A 45 1.16 4.78 9.01
CA GLN A 45 0.60 3.95 10.07
C GLN A 45 -0.12 4.82 11.10
N LEU A 46 -1.20 4.32 11.69
CA LEU A 46 -1.98 5.04 12.70
C LEU A 46 -1.56 4.69 14.12
N LEU A 47 -1.22 3.42 14.36
CA LEU A 47 -0.95 2.87 15.68
C LEU A 47 0.53 2.50 15.83
N ASN A 48 0.97 2.44 17.07
CA ASN A 48 2.32 2.00 17.38
C ASN A 48 2.44 0.48 17.14
N ASN A 49 3.36 0.10 16.29
CA ASN A 49 3.69 -1.30 16.03
C ASN A 49 5.05 -1.62 16.66
N TYR A 50 5.14 -2.77 17.33
CA TYR A 50 6.34 -3.21 18.03
C TYR A 50 6.97 -4.41 17.32
N LYS A 51 8.29 -4.54 17.37
CA LYS A 51 8.99 -5.72 16.85
C LYS A 51 8.58 -6.95 17.69
N LYS A 52 8.43 -8.10 17.02
CA LYS A 52 8.08 -9.37 17.70
C LYS A 52 9.02 -9.61 18.88
N ASN A 53 8.44 -9.89 20.05
CA ASN A 53 9.14 -10.17 21.32
C ASN A 53 10.11 -9.07 21.79
N SER A 54 9.84 -7.81 21.47
CA SER A 54 10.67 -6.69 21.89
C SER A 54 9.81 -5.46 22.20
N HIS A 55 10.22 -4.69 23.20
CA HIS A 55 9.64 -3.37 23.48
C HIS A 55 10.09 -2.29 22.48
N SER A 56 10.90 -2.65 21.49
CA SER A 56 11.35 -1.69 20.49
C SER A 56 10.25 -1.40 19.49
N LEU A 57 9.97 -0.11 19.29
CA LEU A 57 8.99 0.39 18.34
C LEU A 57 9.48 0.09 16.91
N ALA A 58 8.64 -0.57 16.13
CA ALA A 58 8.93 -0.86 14.72
C ALA A 58 8.38 0.23 13.81
N ALA A 59 7.20 0.78 14.17
CA ALA A 59 6.55 1.84 13.42
C ALA A 59 5.55 2.58 14.32
N ALA A 60 5.26 3.83 13.98
CA ALA A 60 4.32 4.71 14.66
C ALA A 60 3.66 5.66 13.67
N MET A 61 2.74 6.49 14.12
CA MET A 61 2.11 7.51 13.30
C MET A 61 3.18 8.41 12.66
N LEU A 62 3.14 8.57 11.32
CA LEU A 62 4.13 9.29 10.51
C LEU A 62 5.57 8.73 10.59
N SER A 63 5.72 7.48 11.03
CA SER A 63 7.02 6.79 11.13
C SER A 63 6.87 5.32 10.71
N PRO A 64 6.86 5.00 9.39
CA PRO A 64 7.01 5.89 8.24
C PRO A 64 5.74 6.63 7.83
N GLY A 65 5.89 7.88 7.39
CA GLY A 65 4.93 8.59 6.56
C GLY A 65 5.47 8.72 5.14
N GLU A 66 4.69 8.39 4.13
CA GLU A 66 5.05 8.55 2.71
C GLU A 66 4.02 9.44 2.02
N LEU A 67 4.49 10.51 1.37
CA LEU A 67 3.68 11.36 0.51
C LEU A 67 4.28 11.33 -0.90
N ASN A 68 3.49 10.93 -1.89
CA ASN A 68 3.85 11.03 -3.28
C ASN A 68 2.89 11.99 -4.00
N VAL A 69 3.42 12.98 -4.68
CA VAL A 69 2.65 13.92 -5.50
C VAL A 69 3.22 13.91 -6.90
N GLY A 70 2.39 13.62 -7.89
CA GLY A 70 2.80 13.54 -9.28
C GLY A 70 1.92 14.40 -10.18
N VAL A 71 2.55 15.06 -11.15
CA VAL A 71 1.86 15.84 -12.19
C VAL A 71 2.11 15.19 -13.54
N GLY A 72 1.03 14.93 -14.27
CA GLY A 72 1.13 14.23 -15.55
C GLY A 72 -0.18 14.05 -16.28
N MET A 73 -0.37 12.89 -16.85
CA MET A 73 -1.55 12.56 -17.65
C MET A 73 -2.13 11.23 -17.21
N THR A 74 -3.47 11.18 -17.19
CA THR A 74 -4.22 9.95 -16.90
C THR A 74 -5.08 9.58 -18.10
N TYR A 75 -4.97 8.33 -18.53
CA TYR A 75 -5.85 7.70 -19.48
C TYR A 75 -6.90 6.89 -18.73
N THR A 76 -8.19 7.13 -19.06
CA THR A 76 -9.30 6.42 -18.43
C THR A 76 -10.09 5.67 -19.51
N TYR A 77 -10.30 4.38 -19.30
CA TYR A 77 -11.11 3.54 -20.16
C TYR A 77 -12.16 2.80 -19.33
N GLN A 78 -13.40 2.96 -19.69
CA GLN A 78 -14.52 2.19 -19.14
C GLN A 78 -15.27 1.53 -20.29
N ASN A 79 -15.49 0.23 -20.19
CA ASN A 79 -16.30 -0.52 -21.13
C ASN A 79 -17.77 -0.06 -21.04
N PRO A 80 -18.54 0.03 -22.15
CA PRO A 80 -19.97 0.36 -22.16
C PRO A 80 -20.81 -0.49 -21.21
N ARG A 81 -20.44 -1.75 -20.97
CA ARG A 81 -21.10 -2.63 -20.01
C ARG A 81 -20.67 -2.42 -18.55
N LYS A 82 -19.73 -1.49 -18.30
CA LYS A 82 -19.12 -1.23 -16.99
C LYS A 82 -18.53 -2.48 -16.31
N THR A 83 -18.10 -3.46 -17.10
CA THR A 83 -17.46 -4.67 -16.61
C THR A 83 -15.95 -4.50 -16.46
N VAL A 84 -15.36 -3.57 -17.21
CA VAL A 84 -13.93 -3.25 -17.15
C VAL A 84 -13.77 -1.76 -16.97
N ASP A 85 -13.00 -1.38 -15.95
CA ASP A 85 -12.57 -0.01 -15.68
C ASP A 85 -11.05 -0.02 -15.55
N PHE A 86 -10.39 0.69 -16.46
CA PHE A 86 -8.94 0.75 -16.55
C PHE A 86 -8.48 2.20 -16.49
N ASN A 87 -7.57 2.50 -15.60
CA ASN A 87 -6.94 3.81 -15.47
C ASN A 87 -5.42 3.64 -15.53
N ALA A 88 -4.78 4.42 -16.36
CA ALA A 88 -3.32 4.49 -16.47
C ALA A 88 -2.88 5.93 -16.28
N SER A 89 -2.11 6.20 -15.27
CA SER A 89 -1.57 7.51 -14.95
C SER A 89 -0.06 7.49 -15.06
N ILE A 90 0.50 8.48 -15.75
CA ILE A 90 1.94 8.67 -15.87
C ILE A 90 2.23 10.10 -15.44
N ALA A 91 3.07 10.26 -14.43
CA ALA A 91 3.52 11.53 -13.90
C ALA A 91 5.05 11.66 -14.08
N PRO A 92 5.50 12.29 -15.16
CA PRO A 92 6.92 12.53 -15.42
C PRO A 92 7.59 13.37 -14.34
N LEU A 93 6.80 14.25 -13.71
CA LEU A 93 7.25 15.05 -12.57
C LEU A 93 6.54 14.57 -11.31
N SER A 94 7.29 13.88 -10.47
CA SER A 94 6.81 13.34 -9.20
C SER A 94 7.71 13.76 -8.07
N TYR A 95 7.12 14.07 -6.93
CA TYR A 95 7.78 14.35 -5.67
C TYR A 95 7.41 13.30 -4.65
N ASN A 96 8.39 12.64 -4.08
CA ASN A 96 8.22 11.66 -3.02
C ASN A 96 8.88 12.19 -1.74
N LEU A 97 8.12 12.23 -0.66
CA LEU A 97 8.56 12.62 0.67
C LEU A 97 8.33 11.43 1.60
N LYS A 98 9.41 10.94 2.22
CA LYS A 98 9.34 9.97 3.31
C LYS A 98 9.72 10.64 4.62
N THR A 99 8.97 10.37 5.68
CA THR A 99 9.20 10.93 7.00
C THR A 99 9.30 9.85 8.06
N CYS A 100 10.15 10.07 9.05
CA CYS A 100 10.22 9.30 10.28
C CYS A 100 10.34 10.29 11.44
N THR A 101 9.22 10.57 12.10
CA THR A 101 9.14 11.63 13.12
C THR A 101 9.49 11.10 14.52
N ASN A 102 9.50 9.78 14.71
CA ASN A 102 9.70 9.19 16.03
C ASN A 102 11.18 8.82 16.26
N ASP A 103 11.82 9.48 17.24
CA ASP A 103 13.24 9.29 17.60
C ASP A 103 13.57 7.88 18.11
N LYS A 104 12.56 7.09 18.49
CA LYS A 104 12.74 5.69 18.95
C LYS A 104 12.82 4.68 17.82
N ILE A 105 12.61 5.13 16.59
CA ILE A 105 12.60 4.29 15.39
C ILE A 105 13.82 4.66 14.56
N ASP A 106 14.59 3.65 14.17
CA ASP A 106 15.73 3.83 13.30
C ASP A 106 15.28 4.30 11.89
N PRO A 107 15.59 5.53 11.47
CA PRO A 107 15.16 6.07 10.19
C PRO A 107 15.82 5.35 9.00
N THR A 108 16.95 4.68 9.20
CA THR A 108 17.68 3.98 8.14
C THR A 108 16.88 2.80 7.56
N GLN A 109 15.96 2.22 8.34
CA GLN A 109 15.05 1.15 7.89
C GLN A 109 14.11 1.61 6.76
N PHE A 110 13.90 2.93 6.62
CA PHE A 110 13.03 3.54 5.61
C PHE A 110 13.83 4.25 4.49
N GLY A 111 15.15 4.05 4.45
CA GLY A 111 16.02 4.71 3.48
C GLY A 111 16.31 6.18 3.78
N ILE A 112 16.08 6.62 5.02
CA ILE A 112 16.41 7.96 5.51
C ILE A 112 17.82 7.88 6.11
N LYS A 113 18.69 8.86 5.80
CA LYS A 113 20.06 8.91 6.32
C LYS A 113 20.05 9.16 7.82
N GLU A 114 21.04 8.61 8.53
CA GLU A 114 21.23 8.86 9.96
C GLU A 114 21.26 10.39 10.27
N GLY A 115 20.56 10.77 11.32
CA GLY A 115 20.45 12.16 11.74
C GLY A 115 19.44 13.01 10.96
N HIS A 116 18.74 12.43 9.99
CA HIS A 116 17.65 13.09 9.29
C HIS A 116 16.31 12.43 9.62
N THR A 117 15.25 13.22 9.72
CA THR A 117 13.87 12.78 9.96
C THR A 117 13.06 12.67 8.67
N THR A 118 13.57 13.22 7.57
CA THR A 118 12.87 13.26 6.29
C THR A 118 13.84 13.04 5.14
N VAL A 119 13.33 12.42 4.08
CA VAL A 119 14.01 12.35 2.78
C VAL A 119 13.03 12.76 1.69
N SER A 120 13.46 13.67 0.83
CA SER A 120 12.68 14.10 -0.34
C SER A 120 13.39 13.70 -1.62
N GLN A 121 12.61 13.19 -2.58
CA GLN A 121 13.12 12.71 -3.85
C GLN A 121 12.23 13.21 -4.98
N TYR A 122 12.86 13.69 -6.04
CA TYR A 122 12.19 14.04 -7.30
C TYR A 122 12.39 12.92 -8.29
N GLY A 123 11.35 12.63 -9.06
CA GLY A 123 11.43 11.55 -10.02
C GLY A 123 10.20 11.47 -10.92
N SER A 124 9.92 10.29 -11.40
CA SER A 124 8.73 9.97 -12.20
C SER A 124 7.93 8.88 -11.52
N SER A 125 6.61 8.95 -11.63
CA SER A 125 5.72 7.90 -11.15
C SER A 125 4.75 7.44 -12.22
N ALA A 126 4.33 6.18 -12.13
CA ALA A 126 3.28 5.59 -12.95
C ALA A 126 2.33 4.78 -12.08
N GLU A 127 1.05 4.87 -12.34
CA GLU A 127 0.03 4.09 -11.65
C GLU A 127 -0.93 3.48 -12.67
N LEU A 128 -1.12 2.18 -12.59
CA LEU A 128 -2.09 1.43 -13.39
C LEU A 128 -3.12 0.81 -12.45
N THR A 129 -4.38 1.02 -12.74
CA THR A 129 -5.50 0.43 -11.97
C THR A 129 -6.44 -0.27 -12.92
N LEU A 130 -6.74 -1.52 -12.64
CA LEU A 130 -7.68 -2.34 -13.38
C LEU A 130 -8.74 -2.89 -12.41
N LYS A 131 -10.01 -2.60 -12.70
CA LYS A 131 -11.17 -3.24 -12.07
C LYS A 131 -11.88 -4.04 -13.13
N TRP A 132 -12.05 -5.32 -12.90
CA TRP A 132 -12.66 -6.22 -13.86
C TRP A 132 -13.69 -7.14 -13.18
N LYS A 133 -14.93 -7.02 -13.60
CA LYS A 133 -16.00 -7.97 -13.23
C LYS A 133 -15.91 -9.17 -14.15
N LEU A 134 -15.23 -10.23 -13.69
CA LEU A 134 -15.02 -11.47 -14.44
C LEU A 134 -16.33 -12.19 -14.66
N CYS A 135 -17.11 -12.32 -13.59
CA CYS A 135 -18.40 -12.97 -13.55
C CYS A 135 -19.37 -12.17 -12.65
N TYR A 136 -20.59 -12.66 -12.55
CA TYR A 136 -21.61 -12.08 -11.67
C TYR A 136 -21.16 -12.00 -10.20
N ASN A 137 -20.35 -12.94 -9.75
CA ASN A 137 -19.94 -13.11 -8.36
C ASN A 137 -18.41 -13.02 -8.16
N ILE A 138 -17.64 -12.65 -9.19
CA ILE A 138 -16.18 -12.54 -9.10
C ILE A 138 -15.75 -11.17 -9.63
N GLU A 139 -15.14 -10.39 -8.75
CA GLU A 139 -14.52 -9.11 -9.10
C GLU A 139 -13.01 -9.20 -8.90
N TYR A 140 -12.27 -8.75 -9.90
CA TYR A 140 -10.81 -8.67 -9.88
C TYR A 140 -10.39 -7.20 -9.85
N PHE A 141 -9.51 -6.87 -8.94
CA PHE A 141 -8.86 -5.57 -8.85
C PHE A 141 -7.35 -5.75 -8.90
N SER A 142 -6.68 -4.96 -9.70
CA SER A 142 -5.22 -4.89 -9.73
C SER A 142 -4.78 -3.44 -9.75
N ARG A 143 -3.77 -3.13 -8.96
CA ARG A 143 -3.14 -1.82 -8.89
C ARG A 143 -1.63 -2.00 -8.91
N LEU A 144 -0.97 -1.38 -9.87
CA LEU A 144 0.48 -1.28 -9.98
C LEU A 144 0.88 0.18 -9.80
N PHE A 145 1.70 0.46 -8.82
CA PHE A 145 2.33 1.76 -8.61
C PHE A 145 3.84 1.62 -8.78
N LEU A 146 4.43 2.50 -9.54
CA LEU A 146 5.88 2.57 -9.76
C LEU A 146 6.35 4.00 -9.48
N PHE A 147 7.47 4.12 -8.80
CA PHE A 147 8.18 5.39 -8.61
C PHE A 147 9.66 5.18 -8.88
N THR A 148 10.28 6.12 -9.58
CA THR A 148 11.72 6.13 -9.82
C THR A 148 12.27 7.55 -9.77
N ASN A 149 13.43 7.72 -9.15
CA ASN A 149 14.25 8.92 -9.25
C ASN A 149 15.46 8.71 -10.17
N TYR A 150 15.39 7.70 -11.07
CA TYR A 150 16.42 7.25 -12.01
C TYR A 150 17.62 6.52 -11.40
N GLU A 151 17.87 6.62 -10.09
CA GLU A 151 18.85 5.84 -9.34
C GLU A 151 18.18 4.74 -8.50
N TYR A 152 16.94 4.92 -8.18
CA TYR A 152 16.13 4.12 -7.28
C TYR A 152 14.81 3.76 -7.94
N LEU A 153 14.36 2.52 -7.74
CA LEU A 153 13.07 2.03 -8.20
C LEU A 153 12.28 1.45 -7.03
N GLN A 154 11.06 1.92 -6.86
CA GLN A 154 10.06 1.38 -5.96
C GLN A 154 8.85 0.94 -6.78
N GLY A 155 8.34 -0.25 -6.50
CA GLY A 155 7.13 -0.78 -7.12
C GLY A 155 6.24 -1.47 -6.09
N ASP A 156 4.95 -1.17 -6.15
CA ASP A 156 3.91 -1.82 -5.37
C ASP A 156 2.87 -2.39 -6.34
N TRP A 157 2.69 -3.72 -6.33
CA TRP A 157 1.71 -4.40 -7.17
C TRP A 157 0.72 -5.16 -6.30
N GLU A 158 -0.49 -4.67 -6.28
CA GLU A 158 -1.58 -5.19 -5.47
C GLU A 158 -2.59 -5.91 -6.35
N HIS A 159 -3.04 -7.07 -5.90
CA HIS A 159 -4.09 -7.85 -6.51
C HIS A 159 -5.15 -8.18 -5.48
N THR A 160 -6.40 -8.04 -5.86
CA THR A 160 -7.53 -8.45 -5.04
C THR A 160 -8.50 -9.24 -5.91
N ILE A 161 -8.93 -10.40 -5.44
CA ILE A 161 -10.02 -11.16 -6.02
C ILE A 161 -11.10 -11.29 -4.97
N ASP A 162 -12.26 -10.71 -5.25
CA ASP A 162 -13.43 -10.80 -4.40
C ASP A 162 -14.40 -11.84 -4.95
N PHE A 163 -14.69 -12.87 -4.15
CA PHE A 163 -15.67 -13.90 -4.43
C PHE A 163 -16.93 -13.67 -3.61
N HIS A 164 -18.02 -13.26 -4.24
CA HIS A 164 -19.32 -13.10 -3.60
C HIS A 164 -20.05 -14.48 -3.65
N ILE A 165 -19.88 -15.29 -2.60
CA ILE A 165 -20.50 -16.62 -2.53
C ILE A 165 -22.01 -16.52 -2.45
N ASN A 166 -22.49 -15.58 -1.63
CA ASN A 166 -23.89 -15.21 -1.53
C ASN A 166 -24.03 -13.76 -1.03
N ARG A 167 -25.26 -13.27 -0.80
CA ARG A 167 -25.53 -11.90 -0.33
C ARG A 167 -24.94 -11.56 1.05
N PHE A 168 -24.48 -12.58 1.79
CA PHE A 168 -23.97 -12.42 3.16
C PHE A 168 -22.49 -12.77 3.26
N LEU A 169 -21.98 -13.62 2.39
CA LEU A 169 -20.63 -14.18 2.49
C LEU A 169 -19.79 -13.75 1.29
N THR A 170 -18.68 -13.11 1.59
CA THR A 170 -17.67 -12.72 0.61
C THR A 170 -16.31 -13.27 1.05
N THR A 171 -15.59 -13.90 0.14
CA THR A 171 -14.20 -14.30 0.34
C THR A 171 -13.31 -13.40 -0.50
N LYS A 172 -12.24 -12.90 0.10
CA LYS A 172 -11.27 -12.02 -0.55
C LYS A 172 -9.89 -12.66 -0.50
N ILE A 173 -9.25 -12.75 -1.66
CA ILE A 173 -7.83 -13.08 -1.79
C ILE A 173 -7.10 -11.78 -2.13
N TYR A 174 -6.13 -11.41 -1.31
CA TYR A 174 -5.28 -10.26 -1.53
C TYR A 174 -3.83 -10.70 -1.64
N ALA A 175 -3.14 -10.24 -2.67
CA ALA A 175 -1.71 -10.43 -2.85
C ALA A 175 -1.06 -9.07 -3.11
N HIS A 176 0.01 -8.77 -2.40
CA HIS A 176 0.79 -7.55 -2.55
C HIS A 176 2.25 -7.91 -2.76
N LEU A 177 2.76 -7.57 -3.91
CA LEU A 177 4.17 -7.70 -4.27
C LEU A 177 4.81 -6.31 -4.24
N ARG A 178 5.80 -6.12 -3.37
CA ARG A 178 6.57 -4.88 -3.26
C ARG A 178 8.00 -5.11 -3.68
N TYR A 179 8.51 -4.20 -4.47
CA TYR A 179 9.91 -4.08 -4.83
C TYR A 179 10.46 -2.75 -4.32
N ASP A 180 11.59 -2.77 -3.64
CA ASP A 180 12.26 -1.56 -3.16
C ASP A 180 13.77 -1.74 -3.26
N SER A 181 14.41 -1.03 -4.19
CA SER A 181 15.85 -1.18 -4.45
C SER A 181 16.75 -0.66 -3.33
N GLN A 182 16.21 0.13 -2.40
CA GLN A 182 16.92 0.65 -1.22
C GLN A 182 16.60 -0.10 0.07
N ALA A 183 15.66 -1.05 0.04
CA ALA A 183 15.35 -1.82 1.23
C ALA A 183 16.57 -2.58 1.73
N PRO A 184 16.86 -2.56 3.05
CA PRO A 184 17.94 -3.32 3.61
C PRO A 184 17.73 -4.81 3.32
N THR A 185 18.71 -5.43 2.70
CA THR A 185 18.65 -6.84 2.33
C THR A 185 18.71 -7.72 3.56
N VAL A 186 17.74 -8.59 3.73
CA VAL A 186 17.87 -9.75 4.61
C VAL A 186 18.90 -10.68 3.97
N ALA A 187 19.95 -11.03 4.73
CA ALA A 187 21.10 -11.77 4.23
C ALA A 187 20.72 -13.01 3.40
N ASP A 188 21.45 -13.21 2.29
CA ASP A 188 21.55 -14.44 1.50
C ASP A 188 20.35 -14.95 0.67
N THR A 189 19.36 -14.14 0.32
CA THR A 189 18.29 -14.61 -0.56
C THR A 189 18.36 -13.99 -1.96
N LYS A 190 18.08 -14.78 -3.01
CA LYS A 190 17.96 -14.32 -4.41
C LYS A 190 16.89 -13.22 -4.59
N TRP A 191 15.99 -13.05 -3.63
CA TRP A 191 14.86 -12.11 -3.62
C TRP A 191 15.12 -10.88 -2.75
N ARG A 192 16.31 -10.38 -2.72
CA ARG A 192 16.82 -9.32 -1.81
C ARG A 192 15.93 -8.09 -1.66
N HIS A 193 15.22 -7.69 -2.72
CA HIS A 193 14.47 -6.43 -2.78
C HIS A 193 12.96 -6.64 -2.94
N TRP A 194 12.52 -7.91 -2.94
CA TRP A 194 11.13 -8.28 -3.12
C TRP A 194 10.49 -8.67 -1.80
N GLN A 195 9.27 -8.19 -1.59
CA GLN A 195 8.43 -8.56 -0.45
C GLN A 195 7.08 -9.01 -1.00
N LEU A 196 6.66 -10.21 -0.63
CA LEU A 196 5.35 -10.76 -0.98
C LEU A 196 4.52 -10.87 0.29
N LYS A 197 3.28 -10.40 0.22
CA LYS A 197 2.29 -10.51 1.26
C LYS A 197 1.01 -11.08 0.67
N GLU A 198 0.49 -12.11 1.29
CA GLU A 198 -0.73 -12.78 0.90
C GLU A 198 -1.70 -12.80 2.07
N ILE A 199 -2.97 -12.50 1.80
CA ILE A 199 -4.03 -12.51 2.80
C ILE A 199 -5.26 -13.18 2.20
N LEU A 200 -5.78 -14.18 2.90
CA LEU A 200 -7.09 -14.76 2.65
C LEU A 200 -8.05 -14.29 3.74
N SER A 201 -9.12 -13.62 3.34
CA SER A 201 -10.14 -13.09 4.25
C SER A 201 -11.51 -13.66 3.92
N ILE A 202 -12.28 -13.96 4.96
CA ILE A 202 -13.69 -14.32 4.84
C ILE A 202 -14.49 -13.27 5.59
N GLY A 203 -15.39 -12.59 4.89
CA GLY A 203 -16.22 -11.52 5.42
C GLY A 203 -17.70 -11.88 5.39
N PHE A 204 -18.41 -11.50 6.45
CA PHE A 204 -19.85 -11.52 6.49
C PHE A 204 -20.38 -10.09 6.37
N SER A 205 -21.27 -9.85 5.41
CA SER A 205 -21.95 -8.57 5.26
C SER A 205 -23.48 -8.75 5.43
N TYR A 206 -24.08 -7.89 6.22
CA TYR A 206 -25.53 -7.87 6.39
C TYR A 206 -26.06 -6.46 6.12
N GLN A 207 -26.97 -6.33 5.16
CA GLN A 207 -27.59 -5.04 4.84
C GLN A 207 -28.95 -4.94 5.51
N PHE A 208 -29.07 -4.02 6.45
CA PHE A 208 -30.38 -3.63 7.00
C PHE A 208 -31.05 -2.64 6.04
N LYS A 209 -32.17 -3.03 5.45
CA LYS A 209 -33.05 -2.07 4.77
C LYS A 209 -34.05 -1.56 5.81
N VAL A 210 -33.84 -0.35 6.28
CA VAL A 210 -34.90 0.39 7.02
C VAL A 210 -35.82 0.94 5.95
N GLY A 211 -37.02 0.35 5.85
CA GLY A 211 -38.08 0.91 5.04
C GLY A 211 -38.62 2.18 5.73
N LEU A 212 -38.47 3.31 5.06
CA LEU A 212 -39.20 4.54 5.34
C LEU A 212 -40.47 4.54 4.49
#